data_c71a10da0fa8f491bc41807aa40f4bc7
#
_entry.id   c71a10da0fa8f491bc41807aa40f4bc7
#
_cell.length_a   1.000
_cell.length_b   1.000
_cell.length_c   1.000
_cell.angle_alpha   90.00
_cell.angle_beta   90.00
_cell.angle_gamma   90.00
#
_symmetry.space_group_name_H-M   'P 1'
#
loop_
_entity.id
_entity.type
_entity.pdbx_description
1 polymer ?
#
loop_
_entity_poly.entity_id
_entity_poly.type
_entity_poly.pdbx_seq_one_letter_code
_entity_poly.pdbx_strand_id
1 'polypeptide(L)'
;ASAASRMVTAAGGPGSDGRPLIEMGSRRTHEWAGVAAARAAYIAGFASTSNLQARLSYGVPSSGTSAHAFTLVHDEERDAFRAQLTSLGHDTTLLVDTFNVEQAVRDAVELAGPSLGAVRIDSGDLPAHAVSVRALLDSLGAKDTRIILTGDLDEYSIAGLAVAPVDGYGVGTSLVTGSGAPTAALVYKLVARSDTPTADDEALDYRRLVSVAKRSVGKPGRGGRKWAVRERSASGDASTERILLAPPTELGPEDRVLLHELVRGGKIIGREPLADARSRHAAALADLPSYALQLSRGYPAIPTVFGTNDEEA
;
A
#
# COMPACT_ATOMS: atom_id res chain seq x y z
N ALA A 1 4.11 -2.37 1.01
CA ALA A 1 3.26 -1.72 2.02
C ALA A 1 3.66 -0.25 2.24
N SER A 2 4.91 0.08 2.65
CA SER A 2 5.30 1.47 3.01
C SER A 2 5.06 2.49 1.90
N ALA A 3 5.46 2.21 0.65
CA ALA A 3 5.15 3.09 -0.49
C ALA A 3 3.64 3.27 -0.67
N ALA A 4 2.87 2.16 -0.58
CA ALA A 4 1.42 2.22 -0.69
C ALA A 4 0.77 3.07 0.41
N SER A 5 1.22 2.96 1.66
CA SER A 5 0.71 3.79 2.77
C SER A 5 0.94 5.28 2.51
N ARG A 6 2.13 5.65 2.00
CA ARG A 6 2.44 7.05 1.64
C ARG A 6 1.57 7.57 0.51
N MET A 7 1.32 6.75 -0.52
CA MET A 7 0.42 7.08 -1.62
C MET A 7 -1.03 7.27 -1.15
N VAL A 8 -1.51 6.40 -0.25
CA VAL A 8 -2.84 6.52 0.36
C VAL A 8 -2.95 7.81 1.17
N THR A 9 -1.94 8.13 1.98
CA THR A 9 -1.89 9.40 2.73
C THR A 9 -1.91 10.60 1.78
N ALA A 10 -1.13 10.56 0.69
CA ALA A 10 -1.09 11.62 -0.32
C ALA A 10 -2.44 11.80 -1.06
N ALA A 11 -3.21 10.72 -1.22
CA ALA A 11 -4.52 10.73 -1.86
C ALA A 11 -5.66 11.21 -0.93
N GLY A 12 -5.37 11.63 0.29
CA GLY A 12 -6.36 12.12 1.27
C GLY A 12 -6.60 11.16 2.44
N GLY A 13 -5.82 10.08 2.55
CA GLY A 13 -5.91 9.11 3.63
C GLY A 13 -6.80 7.89 3.33
N PRO A 14 -6.84 6.92 4.25
CA PRO A 14 -7.72 5.76 4.14
C PRO A 14 -9.16 6.15 4.49
N GLY A 15 -10.11 5.74 3.67
CA GLY A 15 -11.54 5.95 3.95
C GLY A 15 -12.31 6.59 2.80
N SER A 16 -13.54 7.03 3.10
CA SER A 16 -14.46 7.61 2.11
C SER A 16 -14.02 8.98 1.60
N ASP A 17 -13.18 9.69 2.34
CA ASP A 17 -12.74 11.05 2.02
C ASP A 17 -11.50 11.06 1.13
N GLY A 18 -10.77 9.93 1.05
CA GLY A 18 -9.61 9.75 0.19
C GLY A 18 -10.00 9.32 -1.22
N ARG A 19 -9.24 9.79 -2.23
CA ARG A 19 -9.39 9.34 -3.61
C ARG A 19 -8.93 7.89 -3.75
N PRO A 20 -9.72 6.99 -4.35
CA PRO A 20 -9.36 5.59 -4.51
C PRO A 20 -8.10 5.41 -5.36
N LEU A 21 -7.27 4.47 -4.93
CA LEU A 21 -6.06 4.05 -5.62
C LEU A 21 -6.25 2.64 -6.18
N ILE A 22 -5.86 2.44 -7.44
CA ILE A 22 -5.87 1.15 -8.12
C ILE A 22 -4.43 0.69 -8.35
N GLU A 23 -4.10 -0.51 -7.91
CA GLU A 23 -2.79 -1.13 -8.18
C GLU A 23 -2.75 -1.64 -9.62
N MET A 24 -1.76 -1.18 -10.40
CA MET A 24 -1.58 -1.50 -11.82
C MET A 24 -0.13 -1.89 -12.18
N GLY A 25 0.61 -2.47 -11.25
CA GLY A 25 2.05 -2.71 -11.37
C GLY A 25 2.45 -4.08 -11.94
N SER A 26 1.52 -4.99 -12.22
CA SER A 26 1.81 -6.39 -12.59
C SER A 26 2.79 -6.55 -13.75
N ARG A 27 2.75 -5.67 -14.76
CA ARG A 27 3.66 -5.70 -15.92
C ARG A 27 5.05 -5.13 -15.65
N ARG A 28 5.32 -4.64 -14.44
CA ARG A 28 6.54 -3.92 -14.05
C ARG A 28 7.42 -4.69 -13.07
N THR A 29 7.02 -5.90 -12.71
CA THR A 29 7.75 -6.75 -11.79
C THR A 29 7.51 -8.23 -12.11
N HIS A 30 8.21 -9.12 -11.41
CA HIS A 30 7.99 -10.57 -11.52
C HIS A 30 6.56 -10.94 -11.07
N GLU A 31 5.94 -11.95 -11.68
CA GLU A 31 4.52 -12.32 -11.49
C GLU A 31 4.14 -12.47 -10.01
N TRP A 32 4.90 -13.26 -9.25
CA TRP A 32 4.64 -13.46 -7.82
C TRP A 32 4.89 -12.21 -6.97
N ALA A 33 5.86 -11.38 -7.36
CA ALA A 33 6.09 -10.09 -6.72
C ALA A 33 4.92 -9.14 -6.97
N GLY A 34 4.33 -9.17 -8.17
CA GLY A 34 3.11 -8.42 -8.50
C GLY A 34 1.92 -8.83 -7.62
N VAL A 35 1.71 -10.13 -7.42
CA VAL A 35 0.65 -10.64 -6.53
C VAL A 35 0.87 -10.20 -5.07
N ALA A 36 2.11 -10.28 -4.58
CA ALA A 36 2.46 -9.84 -3.23
C ALA A 36 2.31 -8.32 -3.06
N ALA A 37 2.70 -7.55 -4.09
CA ALA A 37 2.54 -6.09 -4.09
C ALA A 37 1.06 -5.68 -4.07
N ALA A 38 0.21 -6.32 -4.87
CA ALA A 38 -1.23 -6.08 -4.90
C ALA A 38 -1.87 -6.33 -3.52
N ARG A 39 -1.52 -7.47 -2.88
CA ARG A 39 -1.98 -7.76 -1.52
C ARG A 39 -1.51 -6.70 -0.52
N ALA A 40 -0.23 -6.33 -0.56
CA ALA A 40 0.33 -5.33 0.34
C ALA A 40 -0.26 -3.94 0.13
N ALA A 41 -0.54 -3.56 -1.12
CA ALA A 41 -1.21 -2.31 -1.46
C ALA A 41 -2.64 -2.26 -0.92
N TYR A 42 -3.40 -3.34 -1.06
CA TYR A 42 -4.75 -3.44 -0.53
C TYR A 42 -4.79 -3.33 1.00
N ILE A 43 -3.89 -4.01 1.71
CA ILE A 43 -3.74 -3.87 3.16
C ILE A 43 -3.44 -2.41 3.53
N ALA A 44 -2.61 -1.74 2.76
CA ALA A 44 -2.21 -0.36 3.00
C ALA A 44 -3.29 0.69 2.65
N GLY A 45 -4.40 0.29 2.02
CA GLY A 45 -5.52 1.20 1.76
C GLY A 45 -5.93 1.34 0.30
N PHE A 46 -5.24 0.73 -0.67
CA PHE A 46 -5.69 0.72 -2.07
C PHE A 46 -7.08 0.11 -2.18
N ALA A 47 -7.90 0.63 -3.08
CA ALA A 47 -9.27 0.16 -3.28
C ALA A 47 -9.32 -1.18 -4.02
N SER A 48 -8.44 -1.37 -5.00
CA SER A 48 -8.47 -2.53 -5.89
C SER A 48 -7.12 -2.76 -6.58
N THR A 49 -7.05 -3.85 -7.34
CA THR A 49 -5.89 -4.20 -8.18
C THR A 49 -6.31 -4.63 -9.56
N SER A 50 -5.45 -4.41 -10.55
CA SER A 50 -5.58 -5.03 -11.89
C SER A 50 -5.07 -6.48 -11.93
N ASN A 51 -4.51 -7.00 -10.84
CA ASN A 51 -3.92 -8.33 -10.75
C ASN A 51 -4.98 -9.39 -10.42
N LEU A 52 -5.43 -10.14 -11.44
CA LEU A 52 -6.44 -11.19 -11.26
C LEU A 52 -5.98 -12.33 -10.34
N GLN A 53 -4.68 -12.64 -10.33
CA GLN A 53 -4.15 -13.68 -9.43
C GLN A 53 -4.22 -13.26 -7.96
N ALA A 54 -4.04 -11.97 -7.65
CA ALA A 54 -4.23 -11.46 -6.29
C ALA A 54 -5.70 -11.55 -5.85
N ARG A 55 -6.65 -11.33 -6.77
CA ARG A 55 -8.08 -11.59 -6.51
C ARG A 55 -8.33 -13.06 -6.20
N LEU A 56 -7.83 -13.97 -7.02
CA LEU A 56 -8.03 -15.41 -6.84
C LEU A 56 -7.39 -15.94 -5.55
N SER A 57 -6.16 -15.51 -5.25
CA SER A 57 -5.39 -16.03 -4.12
C SER A 57 -5.78 -15.42 -2.77
N TYR A 58 -6.21 -14.16 -2.74
CA TYR A 58 -6.40 -13.40 -1.51
C TYR A 58 -7.75 -12.68 -1.40
N GLY A 59 -8.59 -12.72 -2.43
CA GLY A 59 -9.86 -12.01 -2.43
C GLY A 59 -9.72 -10.48 -2.57
N VAL A 60 -8.59 -9.97 -3.06
CA VAL A 60 -8.42 -8.54 -3.31
C VAL A 60 -9.41 -8.10 -4.38
N PRO A 61 -10.22 -7.04 -4.17
CA PRO A 61 -11.11 -6.52 -5.20
C PRO A 61 -10.32 -6.19 -6.48
N SER A 62 -10.85 -6.62 -7.62
CA SER A 62 -10.20 -6.34 -8.90
C SER A 62 -10.96 -5.27 -9.67
N SER A 63 -10.24 -4.33 -10.23
CA SER A 63 -10.72 -3.39 -11.24
C SER A 63 -9.60 -3.12 -12.24
N GLY A 64 -9.97 -2.61 -13.38
CA GLY A 64 -9.01 -2.27 -14.42
C GLY A 64 -9.69 -1.49 -15.52
N THR A 65 -8.89 -1.02 -16.46
CA THR A 65 -9.32 -0.31 -17.64
C THR A 65 -8.72 -0.97 -18.86
N SER A 66 -9.22 -0.66 -20.05
CA SER A 66 -8.56 -1.06 -21.30
C SER A 66 -7.15 -0.47 -21.38
N ALA A 67 -6.27 -1.14 -22.11
CA ALA A 67 -4.97 -0.60 -22.50
C ALA A 67 -5.09 0.07 -23.89
N HIS A 68 -4.16 0.97 -24.25
CA HIS A 68 -4.10 1.58 -25.58
C HIS A 68 -4.15 0.56 -26.71
N ALA A 69 -3.52 -0.64 -26.51
CA ALA A 69 -3.59 -1.72 -27.48
C ALA A 69 -5.02 -2.16 -27.80
N PHE A 70 -5.96 -2.07 -26.85
CA PHE A 70 -7.37 -2.38 -27.13
C PHE A 70 -7.98 -1.37 -28.10
N THR A 71 -7.68 -0.08 -27.94
CA THR A 71 -8.12 0.95 -28.91
C THR A 71 -7.48 0.72 -30.29
N LEU A 72 -6.17 0.42 -30.30
CA LEU A 72 -5.39 0.28 -31.53
C LEU A 72 -5.73 -0.95 -32.39
N VAL A 73 -6.45 -1.96 -31.88
CA VAL A 73 -6.92 -3.08 -32.70
C VAL A 73 -8.24 -2.80 -33.41
N HIS A 74 -8.85 -1.64 -33.18
CA HIS A 74 -10.04 -1.18 -33.89
C HIS A 74 -9.63 -0.13 -34.95
N ASP A 75 -10.41 -0.02 -36.01
CA ASP A 75 -10.16 0.97 -37.07
C ASP A 75 -10.36 2.40 -36.56
N GLU A 76 -11.35 2.60 -35.68
CA GLU A 76 -11.64 3.90 -35.05
C GLU A 76 -11.76 3.77 -33.51
N GLU A 77 -11.36 4.80 -32.77
CA GLU A 77 -11.45 4.85 -31.32
C GLU A 77 -12.91 4.70 -30.83
N ARG A 78 -13.86 5.25 -31.56
CA ARG A 78 -15.31 5.09 -31.27
C ARG A 78 -15.75 3.64 -31.30
N ASP A 79 -15.19 2.81 -32.14
CA ASP A 79 -15.53 1.38 -32.21
C ASP A 79 -15.00 0.62 -31.01
N ALA A 80 -13.80 0.96 -30.54
CA ALA A 80 -13.28 0.45 -29.29
C ALA A 80 -14.19 0.83 -28.10
N PHE A 81 -14.61 2.07 -28.00
CA PHE A 81 -15.52 2.53 -26.95
C PHE A 81 -16.85 1.80 -27.00
N ARG A 82 -17.45 1.65 -28.19
CA ARG A 82 -18.69 0.92 -28.39
C ARG A 82 -18.57 -0.55 -27.98
N ALA A 83 -17.47 -1.20 -28.35
CA ALA A 83 -17.20 -2.59 -27.97
C ALA A 83 -17.05 -2.74 -26.44
N GLN A 84 -16.35 -1.83 -25.78
CA GLN A 84 -16.19 -1.84 -24.33
C GLN A 84 -17.51 -1.58 -23.60
N LEU A 85 -18.28 -0.58 -24.03
CA LEU A 85 -19.59 -0.26 -23.45
C LEU A 85 -20.58 -1.42 -23.61
N THR A 86 -20.56 -2.10 -24.76
CA THR A 86 -21.40 -3.28 -25.02
C THR A 86 -21.05 -4.43 -24.06
N SER A 87 -19.75 -4.63 -23.77
CA SER A 87 -19.29 -5.75 -22.96
C SER A 87 -19.37 -5.50 -21.46
N LEU A 88 -19.13 -4.26 -21.01
CA LEU A 88 -18.96 -3.92 -19.59
C LEU A 88 -20.01 -2.96 -19.05
N GLY A 89 -20.86 -2.42 -19.90
CA GLY A 89 -21.88 -1.43 -19.53
C GLY A 89 -21.33 -0.01 -19.37
N HIS A 90 -22.22 0.90 -19.01
CA HIS A 90 -21.92 2.34 -18.98
C HIS A 90 -21.12 2.76 -17.73
N ASP A 91 -21.09 1.99 -16.66
CA ASP A 91 -20.27 2.28 -15.47
C ASP A 91 -18.78 1.88 -15.65
N THR A 92 -18.37 1.60 -16.88
CA THR A 92 -16.96 1.30 -17.21
C THR A 92 -16.10 2.55 -17.23
N THR A 93 -14.78 2.37 -17.29
CA THR A 93 -13.80 3.46 -17.44
C THR A 93 -13.21 3.42 -18.85
N LEU A 94 -13.44 4.43 -19.66
CA LEU A 94 -12.88 4.55 -21.01
C LEU A 94 -11.53 5.26 -20.98
N LEU A 95 -10.54 4.73 -21.72
CA LEU A 95 -9.21 5.31 -21.88
C LEU A 95 -9.25 6.32 -23.04
N VAL A 96 -9.05 7.60 -22.75
CA VAL A 96 -9.36 8.70 -23.71
C VAL A 96 -8.13 9.41 -24.26
N ASP A 97 -6.93 8.95 -23.96
CA ASP A 97 -5.67 9.59 -24.39
C ASP A 97 -4.88 8.78 -25.43
N THR A 98 -5.57 7.92 -26.20
CA THR A 98 -4.89 7.20 -27.29
C THR A 98 -4.52 8.13 -28.44
N PHE A 99 -5.40 9.08 -28.79
CA PHE A 99 -5.19 10.05 -29.88
C PHE A 99 -5.45 11.48 -29.42
N ASN A 100 -6.68 11.96 -29.53
CA ASN A 100 -7.07 13.31 -29.13
C ASN A 100 -8.03 13.26 -27.95
N VAL A 101 -7.58 13.70 -26.78
CA VAL A 101 -8.33 13.62 -25.52
C VAL A 101 -9.70 14.32 -25.63
N GLU A 102 -9.77 15.51 -26.21
CA GLU A 102 -11.02 16.27 -26.30
C GLU A 102 -12.05 15.54 -27.18
N GLN A 103 -11.63 15.04 -28.33
CA GLN A 103 -12.52 14.29 -29.23
C GLN A 103 -12.96 12.98 -28.59
N ALA A 104 -12.04 12.26 -27.97
CA ALA A 104 -12.33 11.00 -27.28
C ALA A 104 -13.35 11.17 -26.15
N VAL A 105 -13.26 12.25 -25.37
CA VAL A 105 -14.24 12.55 -24.31
C VAL A 105 -15.63 12.86 -24.91
N ARG A 106 -15.69 13.61 -26.01
CA ARG A 106 -16.97 13.87 -26.73
C ARG A 106 -17.60 12.57 -27.24
N ASP A 107 -16.80 11.75 -27.89
CA ASP A 107 -17.24 10.44 -28.40
C ASP A 107 -17.69 9.49 -27.28
N ALA A 108 -16.96 9.48 -26.17
CA ALA A 108 -17.30 8.68 -25.00
C ALA A 108 -18.66 9.08 -24.41
N VAL A 109 -18.92 10.38 -24.24
CA VAL A 109 -20.19 10.87 -23.70
C VAL A 109 -21.32 10.71 -24.71
N GLU A 110 -21.06 10.91 -26.01
CA GLU A 110 -22.07 10.66 -27.06
C GLU A 110 -22.54 9.20 -27.08
N LEU A 111 -21.60 8.26 -26.93
CA LEU A 111 -21.88 6.81 -26.96
C LEU A 111 -22.52 6.28 -25.67
N ALA A 112 -22.01 6.72 -24.51
CA ALA A 112 -22.44 6.22 -23.20
C ALA A 112 -23.56 7.05 -22.56
N GLY A 113 -23.76 8.29 -23.03
CA GLY A 113 -24.63 9.26 -22.36
C GLY A 113 -23.95 9.89 -21.14
N PRO A 114 -24.68 10.75 -20.39
CA PRO A 114 -24.19 11.46 -19.23
C PRO A 114 -23.92 10.57 -18.02
N SER A 115 -24.31 9.29 -18.07
CA SER A 115 -24.09 8.29 -17.00
C SER A 115 -22.82 7.47 -17.21
N LEU A 116 -21.89 7.88 -18.05
CA LEU A 116 -20.58 7.25 -18.19
C LEU A 116 -19.85 7.19 -16.84
N GLY A 117 -19.37 6.02 -16.46
CA GLY A 117 -18.77 5.78 -15.15
C GLY A 117 -17.49 6.58 -14.92
N ALA A 118 -16.53 6.52 -15.85
CA ALA A 118 -15.28 7.27 -15.75
C ALA A 118 -14.55 7.41 -17.08
N VAL A 119 -13.65 8.38 -17.15
CA VAL A 119 -12.60 8.48 -18.17
C VAL A 119 -11.22 8.34 -17.51
N ARG A 120 -10.27 7.74 -18.23
CA ARG A 120 -8.88 7.59 -17.78
C ARG A 120 -7.94 8.35 -18.70
N ILE A 121 -6.98 9.06 -18.09
CA ILE A 121 -5.90 9.78 -18.77
C ILE A 121 -4.58 9.24 -18.22
N ASP A 122 -3.68 8.78 -19.10
CA ASP A 122 -2.43 8.07 -18.75
C ASP A 122 -1.16 8.88 -19.09
N SER A 123 -1.29 9.98 -19.81
CA SER A 123 -0.16 10.71 -20.37
C SER A 123 -0.40 12.22 -20.50
N GLY A 124 0.67 12.97 -20.80
CA GLY A 124 0.64 14.40 -20.98
C GLY A 124 0.71 15.21 -19.68
N ASP A 125 0.27 16.46 -19.73
CA ASP A 125 0.13 17.34 -18.55
C ASP A 125 -1.13 16.95 -17.77
N LEU A 126 -0.99 16.00 -16.83
CA LEU A 126 -2.12 15.43 -16.10
C LEU A 126 -2.96 16.50 -15.36
N PRO A 127 -2.37 17.50 -14.64
CA PRO A 127 -3.14 18.56 -14.01
C PRO A 127 -3.96 19.37 -15.02
N ALA A 128 -3.35 19.78 -16.13
CA ALA A 128 -4.02 20.56 -17.17
C ALA A 128 -5.14 19.74 -17.85
N HIS A 129 -4.86 18.47 -18.17
CA HIS A 129 -5.86 17.56 -18.72
C HIS A 129 -7.04 17.33 -17.77
N ALA A 130 -6.80 17.14 -16.47
CA ALA A 130 -7.88 16.95 -15.51
C ALA A 130 -8.83 18.16 -15.47
N VAL A 131 -8.29 19.39 -15.50
CA VAL A 131 -9.09 20.63 -15.52
C VAL A 131 -9.89 20.75 -16.81
N SER A 132 -9.25 20.58 -17.97
CA SER A 132 -9.91 20.72 -19.27
C SER A 132 -10.96 19.63 -19.51
N VAL A 133 -10.67 18.39 -19.14
CA VAL A 133 -11.61 17.25 -19.27
C VAL A 133 -12.80 17.42 -18.33
N ARG A 134 -12.60 17.90 -17.08
CA ARG A 134 -13.71 18.18 -16.17
C ARG A 134 -14.65 19.23 -16.73
N ALA A 135 -14.09 20.35 -17.22
CA ALA A 135 -14.88 21.41 -17.84
C ALA A 135 -15.66 20.89 -19.07
N LEU A 136 -15.03 20.06 -19.89
CA LEU A 136 -15.67 19.45 -21.07
C LEU A 136 -16.80 18.51 -20.66
N LEU A 137 -16.58 17.58 -19.73
CA LEU A 137 -17.59 16.67 -19.23
C LEU A 137 -18.79 17.42 -18.64
N ASP A 138 -18.54 18.49 -17.87
CA ASP A 138 -19.60 19.33 -17.30
C ASP A 138 -20.43 20.01 -18.39
N SER A 139 -19.78 20.52 -19.44
CA SER A 139 -20.45 21.15 -20.61
C SER A 139 -21.30 20.17 -21.41
N LEU A 140 -20.94 18.88 -21.39
CA LEU A 140 -21.67 17.80 -22.06
C LEU A 140 -22.77 17.19 -21.16
N GLY A 141 -22.95 17.72 -19.93
CA GLY A 141 -23.92 17.21 -18.97
C GLY A 141 -23.49 15.97 -18.17
N ALA A 142 -22.26 15.47 -18.38
CA ALA A 142 -21.70 14.29 -17.74
C ALA A 142 -20.98 14.65 -16.42
N LYS A 143 -21.68 15.33 -15.51
CA LYS A 143 -21.11 15.90 -14.27
C LYS A 143 -20.64 14.83 -13.28
N ASP A 144 -21.28 13.67 -13.29
CA ASP A 144 -20.98 12.56 -12.39
C ASP A 144 -19.91 11.60 -12.96
N THR A 145 -19.48 11.79 -14.22
CA THR A 145 -18.39 11.01 -14.81
C THR A 145 -17.09 11.31 -14.10
N ARG A 146 -16.48 10.26 -13.55
CA ARG A 146 -15.23 10.35 -12.78
C ARG A 146 -14.01 10.49 -13.69
N ILE A 147 -12.97 11.14 -13.19
CA ILE A 147 -11.67 11.28 -13.86
C ILE A 147 -10.64 10.46 -13.10
N ILE A 148 -10.06 9.46 -13.75
CA ILE A 148 -9.01 8.60 -13.22
C ILE A 148 -7.69 8.97 -13.89
N LEU A 149 -6.70 9.36 -13.13
CA LEU A 149 -5.36 9.63 -13.65
C LEU A 149 -4.42 8.45 -13.38
N THR A 150 -3.61 8.16 -14.37
CA THR A 150 -2.52 7.19 -14.32
C THR A 150 -1.30 7.82 -15.02
N GLY A 151 -0.18 7.14 -15.13
CA GLY A 151 1.01 7.71 -15.79
C GLY A 151 2.15 7.95 -14.79
N ASP A 152 2.83 6.85 -14.43
CA ASP A 152 4.03 6.83 -13.56
C ASP A 152 3.90 7.63 -12.24
N LEU A 153 2.69 7.60 -11.65
CA LEU A 153 2.40 8.29 -10.41
C LEU A 153 3.19 7.68 -9.22
N ASP A 154 3.61 8.56 -8.33
CA ASP A 154 4.17 8.26 -7.02
C ASP A 154 3.48 9.11 -5.94
N GLU A 155 3.89 8.97 -4.68
CA GLU A 155 3.31 9.71 -3.56
C GLU A 155 3.43 11.24 -3.70
N TYR A 156 4.45 11.73 -4.38
CA TYR A 156 4.68 13.18 -4.56
C TYR A 156 3.80 13.75 -5.67
N SER A 157 3.72 13.06 -6.80
CA SER A 157 2.83 13.45 -7.90
C SER A 157 1.36 13.38 -7.50
N ILE A 158 0.96 12.36 -6.71
CA ILE A 158 -0.40 12.26 -6.14
C ILE A 158 -0.69 13.46 -5.24
N ALA A 159 0.25 13.82 -4.36
CA ALA A 159 0.09 15.00 -3.51
C ALA A 159 -0.03 16.30 -4.33
N GLY A 160 0.76 16.44 -5.40
CA GLY A 160 0.66 17.57 -6.32
C GLY A 160 -0.68 17.65 -7.06
N LEU A 161 -1.31 16.51 -7.35
CA LEU A 161 -2.60 16.41 -8.01
C LEU A 161 -3.80 16.61 -7.05
N ALA A 162 -3.56 16.83 -5.76
CA ALA A 162 -4.63 16.99 -4.76
C ALA A 162 -5.56 18.17 -5.07
N VAL A 163 -5.07 19.21 -5.73
CA VAL A 163 -5.84 20.42 -6.12
C VAL A 163 -6.56 20.28 -7.46
N ALA A 164 -6.29 19.24 -8.23
CA ALA A 164 -6.93 18.99 -9.52
C ALA A 164 -8.26 18.23 -9.33
N PRO A 165 -9.22 18.40 -10.27
CA PRO A 165 -10.51 17.69 -10.24
C PRO A 165 -10.35 16.22 -10.66
N VAL A 166 -9.78 15.41 -9.79
CA VAL A 166 -9.47 13.99 -10.02
C VAL A 166 -10.25 13.15 -9.01
N ASP A 167 -10.81 12.04 -9.46
CA ASP A 167 -11.64 11.16 -8.63
C ASP A 167 -10.93 9.86 -8.23
N GLY A 168 -9.77 9.57 -8.83
CA GLY A 168 -8.99 8.39 -8.47
C GLY A 168 -7.68 8.29 -9.23
N TYR A 169 -6.81 7.38 -8.77
CA TYR A 169 -5.48 7.20 -9.33
C TYR A 169 -5.17 5.73 -9.61
N GLY A 170 -4.45 5.46 -10.70
CA GLY A 170 -3.85 4.16 -10.96
C GLY A 170 -2.32 4.24 -10.82
N VAL A 171 -1.75 3.35 -10.01
CA VAL A 171 -0.31 3.36 -9.69
C VAL A 171 0.34 2.03 -10.07
N GLY A 172 1.42 2.10 -10.81
CA GLY A 172 2.14 0.93 -11.31
C GLY A 172 3.58 0.85 -10.78
N THR A 173 4.52 1.36 -11.57
CA THR A 173 5.97 1.19 -11.40
C THR A 173 6.46 1.59 -10.00
N SER A 174 6.17 2.80 -9.56
CA SER A 174 6.65 3.33 -8.28
C SER A 174 6.20 2.49 -7.07
N LEU A 175 4.99 1.92 -7.13
CA LEU A 175 4.48 1.04 -6.09
C LEU A 175 5.27 -0.28 -6.02
N VAL A 176 5.37 -1.02 -7.14
CA VAL A 176 5.96 -2.36 -7.15
C VAL A 176 7.48 -2.35 -7.05
N THR A 177 8.13 -1.24 -7.40
CA THR A 177 9.58 -1.01 -7.22
C THR A 177 9.92 -0.32 -5.90
N GLY A 178 8.90 0.05 -5.10
CA GLY A 178 9.09 0.65 -3.78
C GLY A 178 9.47 2.13 -3.80
N SER A 179 9.10 2.90 -4.83
CA SER A 179 9.37 4.35 -4.93
C SER A 179 10.84 4.70 -4.67
N GLY A 180 11.75 4.04 -5.37
CA GLY A 180 13.19 4.27 -5.22
C GLY A 180 13.84 3.62 -3.97
N ALA A 181 13.09 2.83 -3.20
CA ALA A 181 13.60 1.99 -2.11
C ALA A 181 13.36 0.50 -2.45
N PRO A 182 14.16 -0.10 -3.37
CA PRO A 182 13.91 -1.44 -3.91
C PRO A 182 14.10 -2.57 -2.89
N THR A 183 14.68 -2.28 -1.73
CA THR A 183 14.91 -3.26 -0.68
C THR A 183 14.33 -2.79 0.65
N ALA A 184 13.83 -3.73 1.46
CA ALA A 184 13.40 -3.44 2.82
C ALA A 184 14.58 -3.32 3.80
N ALA A 185 15.80 -3.61 3.37
CA ALA A 185 17.04 -3.63 4.17
C ALA A 185 16.92 -4.48 5.45
N LEU A 186 16.06 -5.49 5.45
CA LEU A 186 15.89 -6.43 6.57
C LEU A 186 16.99 -7.49 6.54
N VAL A 187 17.51 -7.84 7.71
CA VAL A 187 18.57 -8.85 7.89
C VAL A 187 18.23 -9.75 9.07
N TYR A 188 18.38 -11.05 8.89
CA TYR A 188 18.34 -11.99 9.99
C TYR A 188 19.65 -11.93 10.78
N LYS A 189 19.54 -11.85 12.10
CA LYS A 189 20.67 -11.97 13.03
C LYS A 189 20.40 -13.04 14.05
N LEU A 190 21.31 -14.00 14.21
CA LEU A 190 21.26 -14.94 15.30
C LEU A 190 21.47 -14.18 16.62
N VAL A 191 20.56 -14.33 17.55
CA VAL A 191 20.58 -13.62 18.85
C VAL A 191 20.64 -14.57 20.04
N ALA A 192 20.38 -15.85 19.82
CA ALA A 192 20.54 -16.89 20.85
C ALA A 192 20.76 -18.26 20.21
N ARG A 193 21.40 -19.16 20.91
CA ARG A 193 21.57 -20.56 20.53
C ARG A 193 21.39 -21.48 21.76
N SER A 194 21.12 -22.75 21.55
CA SER A 194 21.17 -23.71 22.62
C SER A 194 22.61 -23.84 23.16
N ASP A 195 22.76 -24.06 24.44
CA ASP A 195 24.03 -24.42 25.08
C ASP A 195 24.43 -25.88 24.84
N THR A 196 23.44 -26.76 24.64
CA THR A 196 23.62 -28.19 24.41
C THR A 196 23.10 -28.55 23.02
N PRO A 197 23.89 -29.23 22.16
CA PRO A 197 23.37 -29.81 20.92
C PRO A 197 22.38 -30.91 21.27
N THR A 198 21.09 -30.68 21.10
CA THR A 198 20.08 -31.74 21.28
C THR A 198 19.82 -32.36 19.91
N ALA A 199 19.98 -33.69 19.83
CA ALA A 199 19.67 -34.48 18.64
C ALA A 199 18.17 -34.75 18.49
N ASP A 200 17.37 -34.46 19.50
CA ASP A 200 15.93 -34.75 19.55
C ASP A 200 15.11 -33.46 19.61
N ASP A 201 14.01 -33.45 18.84
CA ASP A 201 12.99 -32.39 18.70
C ASP A 201 12.19 -32.10 19.99
N GLU A 202 12.75 -32.29 21.16
CA GLU A 202 12.10 -31.87 22.40
C GLU A 202 12.01 -30.33 22.44
N ALA A 203 10.84 -29.83 22.78
CA ALA A 203 10.48 -28.42 22.82
C ALA A 203 11.62 -27.56 23.37
N LEU A 204 12.16 -26.66 22.55
CA LEU A 204 13.20 -25.70 22.91
C LEU A 204 12.84 -25.03 24.26
N ASP A 205 13.54 -25.40 25.33
CA ASP A 205 13.44 -24.68 26.60
C ASP A 205 14.18 -23.33 26.45
N TYR A 206 13.42 -22.30 26.20
CA TYR A 206 13.95 -20.93 26.03
C TYR A 206 14.76 -20.44 27.23
N ARG A 207 14.67 -21.10 28.38
CA ARG A 207 15.47 -20.82 29.59
C ARG A 207 16.92 -21.30 29.48
N ARG A 208 17.21 -22.17 28.50
CA ARG A 208 18.56 -22.71 28.25
C ARG A 208 19.24 -22.07 27.03
N LEU A 209 18.73 -20.95 26.55
CA LEU A 209 19.35 -20.27 25.43
C LEU A 209 20.49 -19.37 25.89
N VAL A 210 21.65 -19.55 25.28
CA VAL A 210 22.80 -18.65 25.44
C VAL A 210 22.63 -17.50 24.48
N SER A 211 22.65 -16.28 25.02
CA SER A 211 22.62 -15.03 24.25
C SER A 211 23.88 -14.89 23.38
N VAL A 212 23.73 -14.58 22.11
CA VAL A 212 24.84 -14.32 21.17
C VAL A 212 24.58 -13.04 20.39
N ALA A 213 25.64 -12.29 20.12
CA ALA A 213 25.54 -11.04 19.38
C ALA A 213 26.76 -10.80 18.50
N LYS A 214 26.54 -10.18 17.34
CA LYS A 214 27.62 -9.63 16.52
C LYS A 214 28.19 -8.39 17.19
N ARG A 215 29.52 -8.32 17.32
CA ARG A 215 30.24 -7.22 17.99
C ARG A 215 31.08 -6.36 17.04
N SER A 216 30.78 -6.38 15.73
CA SER A 216 31.57 -5.59 14.77
C SER A 216 31.29 -4.09 14.89
N VAL A 217 32.31 -3.29 14.60
CA VAL A 217 32.23 -1.84 14.58
C VAL A 217 31.17 -1.38 13.57
N GLY A 218 30.37 -0.40 13.93
CA GLY A 218 29.34 0.23 13.08
C GLY A 218 28.03 -0.53 12.93
N LYS A 219 27.98 -1.85 13.22
CA LYS A 219 26.75 -2.66 13.15
C LYS A 219 26.70 -3.71 14.26
N PRO A 220 26.78 -3.32 15.53
CA PRO A 220 26.65 -4.27 16.63
C PRO A 220 25.25 -4.89 16.63
N GLY A 221 25.16 -6.13 17.11
CA GLY A 221 23.89 -6.77 17.43
C GLY A 221 23.67 -6.75 18.95
N ARG A 222 22.41 -6.88 19.36
CA ARG A 222 22.05 -7.20 20.74
C ARG A 222 21.57 -8.65 20.80
N GLY A 223 22.12 -9.44 21.70
CA GLY A 223 21.76 -10.85 21.89
C GLY A 223 20.44 -10.99 22.66
N GLY A 224 20.00 -12.25 22.81
CA GLY A 224 18.84 -12.62 23.57
C GLY A 224 17.51 -12.44 22.82
N ARG A 225 16.48 -13.12 23.33
CA ARG A 225 15.10 -12.96 22.87
C ARG A 225 14.62 -11.56 23.25
N LYS A 226 13.79 -10.96 22.36
CA LYS A 226 13.30 -9.61 22.55
C LYS A 226 11.78 -9.56 22.50
N TRP A 227 11.23 -8.61 23.22
CA TRP A 227 9.84 -8.18 23.13
C TRP A 227 9.80 -6.71 22.70
N ALA A 228 8.78 -6.31 21.98
CA ALA A 228 8.60 -4.94 21.55
C ALA A 228 7.21 -4.44 21.94
N VAL A 229 7.18 -3.26 22.51
CA VAL A 229 5.94 -2.58 22.93
C VAL A 229 5.93 -1.19 22.35
N ARG A 230 4.81 -0.79 21.77
CA ARG A 230 4.56 0.59 21.37
C ARG A 230 3.82 1.28 22.49
N GLU A 231 4.47 2.28 23.06
CA GLU A 231 3.90 3.15 24.09
C GLU A 231 3.16 4.31 23.45
N ARG A 232 2.13 4.79 24.15
CA ARG A 232 1.36 5.96 23.73
C ARG A 232 1.60 7.14 24.67
N SER A 233 1.50 8.34 24.11
CA SER A 233 1.47 9.59 24.87
C SER A 233 0.11 9.79 25.55
N ALA A 234 0.03 10.78 26.42
CA ALA A 234 -1.23 11.17 27.05
C ALA A 234 -2.30 11.65 26.04
N SER A 235 -1.89 12.07 24.83
CA SER A 235 -2.81 12.39 23.72
C SER A 235 -3.29 11.16 22.94
N GLY A 236 -2.77 9.96 23.24
CA GLY A 236 -3.12 8.72 22.55
C GLY A 236 -2.25 8.40 21.33
N ASP A 237 -1.33 9.29 20.94
CA ASP A 237 -0.43 9.08 19.84
C ASP A 237 0.71 8.12 20.21
N ALA A 238 1.18 7.32 19.25
CA ALA A 238 2.37 6.51 19.41
C ALA A 238 3.59 7.40 19.71
N SER A 239 4.27 7.15 20.82
CA SER A 239 5.37 7.98 21.32
C SER A 239 6.72 7.28 21.28
N THR A 240 6.76 5.99 21.60
CA THR A 240 8.01 5.23 21.76
C THR A 240 7.81 3.77 21.36
N GLU A 241 8.84 3.16 20.81
CA GLU A 241 8.95 1.70 20.70
C GLU A 241 9.98 1.19 21.69
N ARG A 242 9.52 0.53 22.75
CA ARG A 242 10.38 -0.03 23.80
C ARG A 242 10.73 -1.49 23.48
N ILE A 243 12.02 -1.79 23.43
CA ILE A 243 12.55 -3.15 23.25
C ILE A 243 12.98 -3.68 24.61
N LEU A 244 12.50 -4.87 24.97
CA LEU A 244 12.74 -5.53 26.23
C LEU A 244 13.42 -6.88 26.01
N LEU A 245 14.24 -7.34 26.97
CA LEU A 245 14.85 -8.67 26.99
C LEU A 245 14.03 -9.68 27.80
N ALA A 246 12.99 -9.24 28.51
CA ALA A 246 12.01 -10.07 29.20
C ALA A 246 10.60 -9.75 28.73
N PRO A 247 9.62 -10.65 28.91
CA PRO A 247 8.23 -10.36 28.65
C PRO A 247 7.79 -9.09 29.40
N PRO A 248 7.00 -8.19 28.77
CA PRO A 248 6.50 -7.02 29.49
C PRO A 248 5.59 -7.44 30.64
N THR A 249 5.90 -6.99 31.85
CA THR A 249 5.13 -7.26 33.07
C THR A 249 4.17 -6.12 33.40
N GLU A 250 4.51 -4.91 32.96
CA GLU A 250 3.73 -3.71 33.17
C GLU A 250 3.50 -3.04 31.82
N LEU A 251 2.23 -2.92 31.44
CA LEU A 251 1.78 -2.21 30.22
C LEU A 251 0.84 -1.10 30.64
N GLY A 252 0.98 0.05 30.05
CA GLY A 252 -0.04 1.08 30.08
C GLY A 252 -1.35 0.58 29.45
N PRO A 253 -2.50 1.17 29.79
CA PRO A 253 -3.79 0.71 29.29
C PRO A 253 -3.92 0.76 27.76
N GLU A 254 -3.17 1.63 27.13
CA GLU A 254 -3.18 1.85 25.67
C GLU A 254 -1.92 1.31 24.98
N ASP A 255 -0.98 0.74 25.72
CA ASP A 255 0.24 0.18 25.14
C ASP A 255 -0.06 -1.05 24.29
N ARG A 256 0.69 -1.21 23.20
CA ARG A 256 0.48 -2.30 22.27
C ARG A 256 1.71 -3.19 22.14
N VAL A 257 1.56 -4.47 22.45
CA VAL A 257 2.59 -5.48 22.14
C VAL A 257 2.67 -5.64 20.61
N LEU A 258 3.88 -5.52 20.05
CA LEU A 258 4.11 -5.57 18.62
C LEU A 258 4.41 -6.95 18.06
N LEU A 259 4.78 -7.90 18.95
CA LEU A 259 5.09 -9.26 18.53
C LEU A 259 3.86 -10.16 18.67
N HIS A 260 3.53 -10.85 17.59
CA HIS A 260 2.48 -11.85 17.54
C HIS A 260 3.06 -13.20 17.13
N GLU A 261 2.64 -14.26 17.79
CA GLU A 261 3.06 -15.60 17.44
C GLU A 261 2.32 -16.05 16.17
N LEU A 262 3.07 -16.38 15.13
CA LEU A 262 2.56 -16.82 13.83
C LEU A 262 2.65 -18.33 13.63
N VAL A 263 3.63 -18.97 14.28
CA VAL A 263 3.90 -20.40 14.16
C VAL A 263 4.19 -20.97 15.54
N ARG A 264 3.58 -22.10 15.87
CA ARG A 264 3.83 -22.86 17.09
C ARG A 264 3.92 -24.34 16.77
N GLY A 265 5.03 -24.99 17.17
CA GLY A 265 5.25 -26.42 16.91
C GLY A 265 5.12 -26.78 15.42
N GLY A 266 5.66 -25.96 14.51
CA GLY A 266 5.57 -26.14 13.06
C GLY A 266 4.18 -25.84 12.44
N LYS A 267 3.19 -25.48 13.24
CA LYS A 267 1.83 -25.16 12.76
C LYS A 267 1.60 -23.66 12.69
N ILE A 268 1.03 -23.19 11.57
CA ILE A 268 0.62 -21.79 11.43
C ILE A 268 -0.61 -21.54 12.32
N ILE A 269 -0.50 -20.60 13.25
CA ILE A 269 -1.57 -20.24 14.20
C ILE A 269 -2.03 -18.79 14.07
N GLY A 270 -1.20 -17.92 13.51
CA GLY A 270 -1.46 -16.48 13.40
C GLY A 270 -1.94 -16.04 12.02
N ARG A 271 -2.71 -16.86 11.30
CA ARG A 271 -3.23 -16.47 9.98
C ARG A 271 -4.39 -15.48 10.14
N GLU A 272 -4.14 -14.25 9.74
CA GLU A 272 -5.10 -13.16 9.80
C GLU A 272 -5.87 -13.05 8.47
N PRO A 273 -7.21 -12.87 8.48
CA PRO A 273 -7.99 -12.51 7.30
C PRO A 273 -7.50 -11.18 6.67
N LEU A 274 -7.64 -11.05 5.36
CA LEU A 274 -7.15 -9.87 4.64
C LEU A 274 -7.83 -8.57 5.12
N ALA A 275 -9.13 -8.63 5.41
CA ALA A 275 -9.88 -7.49 5.92
C ALA A 275 -9.38 -7.02 7.29
N ASP A 276 -9.05 -7.97 8.18
CA ASP A 276 -8.53 -7.67 9.52
C ASP A 276 -7.12 -7.04 9.43
N ALA A 277 -6.26 -7.58 8.54
CA ALA A 277 -4.95 -7.00 8.25
C ALA A 277 -5.06 -5.54 7.76
N ARG A 278 -6.04 -5.26 6.90
CA ARG A 278 -6.34 -3.90 6.41
C ARG A 278 -6.82 -2.99 7.54
N SER A 279 -7.75 -3.45 8.35
CA SER A 279 -8.28 -2.70 9.50
C SER A 279 -7.19 -2.41 10.53
N ARG A 280 -6.36 -3.40 10.83
CA ARG A 280 -5.20 -3.23 11.73
C ARG A 280 -4.18 -2.22 11.19
N HIS A 281 -3.93 -2.22 9.89
CA HIS A 281 -3.06 -1.22 9.25
C HIS A 281 -3.64 0.20 9.39
N ALA A 282 -4.94 0.37 9.12
CA ALA A 282 -5.60 1.67 9.25
C ALA A 282 -5.55 2.19 10.71
N ALA A 283 -5.84 1.32 11.68
CA ALA A 283 -5.71 1.65 13.10
C ALA A 283 -4.27 2.03 13.48
N ALA A 284 -3.27 1.29 12.94
CA ALA A 284 -1.87 1.60 13.21
C ALA A 284 -1.39 2.94 12.62
N LEU A 285 -1.98 3.38 11.51
CA LEU A 285 -1.72 4.71 10.95
C LEU A 285 -2.40 5.81 11.77
N ALA A 286 -3.62 5.56 12.25
CA ALA A 286 -4.34 6.50 13.09
C ALA A 286 -3.66 6.75 14.46
N ASP A 287 -2.84 5.79 14.92
CA ASP A 287 -2.04 5.93 16.13
C ASP A 287 -0.80 6.83 15.94
N LEU A 288 -0.45 7.18 14.70
CA LEU A 288 0.76 7.95 14.44
C LEU A 288 0.53 9.46 14.67
N PRO A 289 1.50 10.16 15.24
CA PRO A 289 1.43 11.62 15.31
C PRO A 289 1.44 12.21 13.89
N SER A 290 0.78 13.32 13.67
CA SER A 290 0.57 13.93 12.35
C SER A 290 1.87 14.17 11.56
N TYR A 291 2.96 14.53 12.25
CA TYR A 291 4.26 14.73 11.62
C TYR A 291 4.87 13.43 11.05
N ALA A 292 4.45 12.26 11.54
CA ALA A 292 4.89 10.97 11.01
C ALA A 292 4.31 10.64 9.62
N LEU A 293 3.24 11.33 9.22
CA LEU A 293 2.57 11.15 7.94
C LEU A 293 3.13 12.05 6.82
N GLN A 294 4.15 12.85 7.12
CA GLN A 294 4.79 13.71 6.12
C GLN A 294 5.51 12.86 5.05
N LEU A 295 5.45 13.31 3.81
CA LEU A 295 6.15 12.66 2.69
C LEU A 295 7.67 12.93 2.69
N SER A 296 8.11 13.99 3.37
CA SER A 296 9.52 14.34 3.50
C SER A 296 10.32 13.26 4.25
N ARG A 297 11.59 13.13 3.90
CA ARG A 297 12.52 12.29 4.66
C ARG A 297 12.90 13.01 5.95
N GLY A 298 13.01 12.25 7.05
CA GLY A 298 13.35 12.77 8.36
C GLY A 298 13.89 11.70 9.30
N TYR A 299 14.06 12.06 10.56
CA TYR A 299 14.33 11.10 11.61
C TYR A 299 13.11 10.20 11.86
N PRO A 300 13.30 8.99 12.44
CA PRO A 300 12.19 8.15 12.84
C PRO A 300 11.22 8.93 13.72
N ALA A 301 9.94 8.95 13.33
CA ALA A 301 8.91 9.69 14.06
C ALA A 301 8.65 9.09 15.45
N ILE A 302 8.85 7.78 15.58
CA ILE A 302 8.73 7.07 16.86
C ILE A 302 10.13 6.54 17.20
N PRO A 303 10.78 7.06 18.26
CA PRO A 303 12.08 6.59 18.68
C PRO A 303 12.00 5.15 19.21
N THR A 304 13.03 4.36 18.93
CA THR A 304 13.20 3.04 19.54
C THR A 304 14.16 3.16 20.72
N VAL A 305 13.68 2.76 21.90
CA VAL A 305 14.49 2.72 23.13
C VAL A 305 14.62 1.28 23.65
N PHE A 306 15.71 1.00 24.31
CA PHE A 306 15.92 -0.28 24.99
C PHE A 306 15.65 -0.11 26.46
N GLY A 307 14.92 -1.06 27.07
CA GLY A 307 14.61 -1.03 28.50
C GLY A 307 15.87 -1.10 29.37
N THR A 308 15.78 -0.54 30.54
CA THR A 308 16.90 -0.35 31.49
C THR A 308 17.47 -1.63 32.11
N ASN A 309 16.88 -2.80 31.85
CA ASN A 309 17.42 -4.09 32.28
C ASN A 309 18.63 -4.58 31.45
N ASP A 310 19.15 -3.73 30.57
CA ASP A 310 20.24 -4.08 29.63
C ASP A 310 21.63 -3.68 30.14
N GLU A 311 21.78 -3.06 31.32
CA GLU A 311 23.08 -2.60 31.80
C GLU A 311 23.87 -3.65 32.59
N GLU A 312 23.28 -4.85 32.86
CA GLU A 312 23.97 -5.92 33.60
C GLU A 312 23.89 -7.30 32.90
N ALA A 313 24.33 -7.41 31.64
CA ALA A 313 24.53 -8.73 31.01
C ALA A 313 25.75 -8.73 30.06
#